data_cfe045b1f20350366c6493275e96214b
#
_entry.id   cfe045b1f20350366c6493275e96214b
#
_cell.length_a   1.000
_cell.length_b   1.000
_cell.length_c   1.000
_cell.angle_alpha   90.00
_cell.angle_beta   90.00
_cell.angle_gamma   90.00
#
_symmetry.space_group_name_H-M   'P 1'
#
loop_
_entity.id
_entity.type
_entity.pdbx_description
1 polymer ?
#
loop_
_entity_poly.entity_id
_entity_poly.type
_entity_poly.pdbx_seq_one_letter_code
_entity_poly.pdbx_strand_id
1 'polypeptide(L)'
;IAAAFVLFSFAGCGDGVDLPSLGVETDLNKIILPDNNVNLVQVELKDNSVPMEKVGIHSEEDFARIREKKDMEEPWITGYQMLKESSFSQKNTDTYPVEYIVRGAAVTINGATVGENYINAARGASIAYQQALRWKIENDDEYAAKAVENLNKWVQTCVGVTGNSNVSLAAGLYGYEFAIAGQLLREYEGWDPEDFLAFQQWLLKVFYPANKDFLVRHHDTNHLHYWANWGLCNIASTIAIGIVTDRRDIYNEGIEHFQSGVTNGRLRRAIYYDYSPEYNFAQWQESGRDQGHTLMCVGLVGVICQLAWSQGDDFFAYDDNLFLRGCEYAACCNYTEETVPFTTYIWQKHNQWNGISPEEQTVVGGGKWMKRAIWALPYYHYKSIKNMSDEKLKYTKIATEYVGVEGGGGYYDPNSGGYDVLGFGTLMFAR
;
A
#
# COMPACT_ATOMS: atom_id res chain seq x y z
N ILE A 1 3.43 -50.99 -2.72
CA ILE A 1 4.35 -49.87 -2.53
C ILE A 1 3.53 -48.80 -1.82
N ALA A 2 3.65 -48.75 -0.47
CA ALA A 2 2.96 -47.79 0.38
C ALA A 2 3.75 -46.50 0.37
N ALA A 3 3.11 -45.42 -0.07
CA ALA A 3 3.64 -44.08 0.09
C ALA A 3 3.45 -43.67 1.55
N ALA A 4 4.55 -43.55 2.30
CA ALA A 4 4.53 -43.01 3.63
C ALA A 4 4.30 -41.48 3.55
N PHE A 5 3.11 -41.03 3.93
CA PHE A 5 2.86 -39.63 4.23
C PHE A 5 3.58 -39.34 5.56
N VAL A 6 4.69 -38.62 5.47
CA VAL A 6 5.31 -38.02 6.65
C VAL A 6 4.46 -36.79 7.00
N LEU A 7 3.59 -36.94 7.99
CA LEU A 7 2.93 -35.85 8.67
C LEU A 7 4.02 -35.11 9.47
N PHE A 8 4.52 -34.01 8.91
CA PHE A 8 5.20 -33.02 9.72
C PHE A 8 4.14 -32.32 10.58
N SER A 9 4.07 -32.70 11.83
CA SER A 9 3.38 -31.88 12.82
C SER A 9 4.15 -30.59 12.97
N PHE A 10 3.67 -29.52 12.34
CA PHE A 10 4.13 -28.17 12.64
C PHE A 10 3.72 -27.87 14.07
N ALA A 11 4.70 -27.81 14.97
CA ALA A 11 4.52 -27.14 16.24
C ALA A 11 4.14 -25.70 15.90
N GLY A 12 2.94 -25.28 16.30
CA GLY A 12 2.46 -23.93 16.05
C GLY A 12 3.49 -22.94 16.55
N CYS A 13 3.88 -22.00 15.70
CA CYS A 13 4.63 -20.84 16.13
C CYS A 13 3.78 -20.14 17.19
N GLY A 14 4.19 -20.25 18.45
CA GLY A 14 3.57 -19.48 19.52
C GLY A 14 3.73 -17.99 19.22
N ASP A 15 2.80 -17.19 19.69
CA ASP A 15 2.70 -15.74 19.48
C ASP A 15 3.86 -14.93 20.08
N GLY A 16 4.99 -15.52 20.39
CA GLY A 16 6.12 -14.88 21.00
C GLY A 16 7.45 -15.38 20.46
N VAL A 17 8.39 -14.48 20.31
CA VAL A 17 9.80 -14.81 20.14
C VAL A 17 10.27 -15.43 21.45
N ASP A 18 10.58 -16.71 21.49
CA ASP A 18 11.23 -17.34 22.63
C ASP A 18 12.71 -16.96 22.62
N LEU A 19 13.01 -15.75 23.09
CA LEU A 19 14.36 -15.19 23.09
C LEU A 19 15.33 -15.95 24.03
N PRO A 20 14.91 -16.57 25.14
CA PRO A 20 15.78 -17.43 25.93
C PRO A 20 16.32 -18.61 25.17
N SER A 21 15.59 -19.14 24.17
CA SER A 21 16.06 -20.26 23.36
C SER A 21 17.23 -19.92 22.42
N LEU A 22 17.52 -18.63 22.25
CA LEU A 22 18.59 -18.13 21.37
C LEU A 22 19.95 -17.99 22.08
N GLY A 23 20.01 -18.21 23.39
CA GLY A 23 21.20 -17.93 24.16
C GLY A 23 21.58 -16.45 24.23
N VAL A 24 20.70 -15.57 23.77
CA VAL A 24 20.81 -14.13 23.93
C VAL A 24 19.98 -13.73 25.13
N GLU A 25 20.62 -13.29 26.19
CA GLU A 25 19.93 -12.55 27.27
C GLU A 25 19.42 -11.23 26.68
N THR A 26 18.33 -11.30 25.95
CA THR A 26 17.66 -10.10 25.50
C THR A 26 16.74 -9.69 26.63
N ASP A 27 16.98 -8.52 27.19
CA ASP A 27 16.08 -7.93 28.15
C ASP A 27 14.75 -7.63 27.44
N LEU A 28 13.79 -8.58 27.57
CA LEU A 28 12.46 -8.48 26.97
C LEU A 28 11.72 -7.21 27.39
N ASN A 29 12.14 -6.60 28.54
CA ASN A 29 11.59 -5.32 28.97
C ASN A 29 12.08 -4.14 28.12
N LYS A 30 13.14 -4.33 27.33
CA LYS A 30 13.61 -3.36 26.33
C LYS A 30 13.00 -3.58 24.95
N ILE A 31 12.39 -4.75 24.73
CA ILE A 31 11.66 -5.02 23.49
C ILE A 31 10.24 -4.54 23.70
N ILE A 32 9.97 -3.35 23.26
CA ILE A 32 8.61 -2.85 23.20
C ILE A 32 7.96 -3.53 22.00
N LEU A 33 7.26 -4.62 22.25
CA LEU A 33 6.29 -5.12 21.29
C LEU A 33 5.12 -4.14 21.30
N PRO A 34 4.73 -3.57 20.16
CA PRO A 34 3.73 -2.49 20.10
C PRO A 34 2.39 -2.83 20.75
N ASP A 35 2.12 -4.11 20.94
CA ASP A 35 0.84 -4.64 21.40
C ASP A 35 0.76 -4.87 22.90
N ASN A 36 1.87 -4.74 23.61
CA ASN A 36 1.87 -5.01 25.05
C ASN A 36 1.23 -3.83 25.79
N ASN A 37 -0.04 -3.94 26.14
CA ASN A 37 -0.82 -3.07 27.02
C ASN A 37 -1.56 -1.87 26.43
N VAL A 38 -1.81 -1.82 25.12
CA VAL A 38 -2.72 -0.80 24.60
C VAL A 38 -4.11 -1.41 24.44
N ASN A 39 -5.12 -0.85 25.12
CA ASN A 39 -6.52 -1.08 24.77
C ASN A 39 -6.73 -0.51 23.38
N LEU A 40 -6.56 -1.36 22.36
CA LEU A 40 -6.75 -0.96 20.98
C LEU A 40 -8.23 -0.63 20.78
N VAL A 41 -8.52 0.62 20.47
CA VAL A 41 -9.83 1.01 19.94
C VAL A 41 -9.91 0.37 18.55
N GLN A 42 -10.77 -0.63 18.40
CA GLN A 42 -11.02 -1.22 17.08
C GLN A 42 -12.12 -0.47 16.37
N VAL A 43 -11.97 -0.28 15.06
CA VAL A 43 -13.08 0.12 14.19
C VAL A 43 -14.01 -1.08 14.11
N GLU A 44 -15.30 -0.88 14.43
CA GLU A 44 -16.30 -1.93 14.36
C GLU A 44 -16.57 -2.28 12.89
N LEU A 45 -16.37 -3.56 12.55
CA LEU A 45 -16.61 -4.05 11.19
C LEU A 45 -18.11 -4.11 10.91
N LYS A 46 -18.52 -3.61 9.75
CA LYS A 46 -19.88 -3.78 9.25
C LYS A 46 -20.13 -5.26 8.92
N ASP A 47 -21.35 -5.73 9.11
CA ASP A 47 -21.75 -7.09 8.75
C ASP A 47 -21.47 -7.37 7.25
N ASN A 48 -21.09 -8.59 6.92
CA ASN A 48 -20.75 -8.98 5.56
C ASN A 48 -21.91 -8.86 4.55
N SER A 49 -23.15 -8.77 5.03
CA SER A 49 -24.33 -8.52 4.20
C SER A 49 -24.52 -7.04 3.81
N VAL A 50 -23.79 -6.11 4.46
CA VAL A 50 -23.88 -4.69 4.11
C VAL A 50 -23.18 -4.46 2.77
N PRO A 51 -23.85 -3.89 1.77
CA PRO A 51 -23.23 -3.63 0.47
C PRO A 51 -22.00 -2.73 0.58
N MET A 52 -21.06 -2.90 -0.34
CA MET A 52 -19.93 -1.99 -0.49
C MET A 52 -20.41 -0.67 -1.09
N GLU A 53 -19.84 0.44 -0.62
CA GLU A 53 -19.93 1.69 -1.35
C GLU A 53 -19.18 1.57 -2.67
N LYS A 54 -19.76 2.07 -3.76
CA LYS A 54 -19.14 1.99 -5.10
C LYS A 54 -18.08 3.07 -5.34
N VAL A 55 -17.52 3.60 -4.27
CA VAL A 55 -16.45 4.59 -4.28
C VAL A 55 -15.15 3.90 -3.88
N GLY A 56 -14.12 4.08 -4.70
CA GLY A 56 -12.77 3.62 -4.41
C GLY A 56 -11.95 4.71 -3.71
N ILE A 57 -10.74 4.96 -4.20
CA ILE A 57 -9.84 5.95 -3.59
C ILE A 57 -10.27 7.41 -3.88
N HIS A 58 -11.03 7.66 -4.96
CA HIS A 58 -11.50 8.98 -5.41
C HIS A 58 -13.01 9.01 -5.53
N SER A 59 -13.61 10.11 -5.09
CA SER A 59 -15.05 10.37 -5.19
C SER A 59 -15.39 11.24 -6.41
N GLU A 60 -16.67 11.31 -6.76
CA GLU A 60 -17.12 12.21 -7.83
C GLU A 60 -16.96 13.69 -7.44
N GLU A 61 -17.02 14.02 -6.16
CA GLU A 61 -16.73 15.37 -5.65
C GLU A 61 -15.27 15.77 -5.90
N ASP A 62 -14.33 14.82 -5.84
CA ASP A 62 -12.93 15.08 -6.16
C ASP A 62 -12.78 15.42 -7.65
N PHE A 63 -13.43 14.67 -8.53
CA PHE A 63 -13.41 14.95 -9.97
C PHE A 63 -14.14 16.26 -10.32
N ALA A 64 -15.26 16.54 -9.67
CA ALA A 64 -16.00 17.80 -9.87
C ALA A 64 -15.10 19.01 -9.52
N ARG A 65 -14.40 18.96 -8.38
CA ARG A 65 -13.44 19.97 -7.96
C ARG A 65 -12.31 20.15 -8.97
N ILE A 66 -11.75 19.06 -9.49
CA ILE A 66 -10.67 19.13 -10.49
C ILE A 66 -11.17 19.76 -11.78
N ARG A 67 -12.35 19.36 -12.29
CA ARG A 67 -12.94 19.96 -13.49
C ARG A 67 -13.14 21.46 -13.37
N GLU A 68 -13.53 21.93 -12.19
CA GLU A 68 -13.69 23.35 -11.90
C GLU A 68 -12.35 24.10 -11.89
N LYS A 69 -11.30 23.51 -11.27
CA LYS A 69 -10.07 24.24 -10.93
C LYS A 69 -8.89 24.02 -11.88
N LYS A 70 -8.86 22.94 -12.62
CA LYS A 70 -7.70 22.49 -13.42
C LYS A 70 -7.15 23.48 -14.45
N ASP A 71 -7.95 24.47 -14.85
CA ASP A 71 -7.56 25.49 -15.82
C ASP A 71 -7.42 26.89 -15.20
N MET A 72 -7.69 27.05 -13.89
CA MET A 72 -7.79 28.35 -13.23
C MET A 72 -6.96 28.52 -11.95
N GLU A 73 -6.70 27.43 -11.25
CA GLU A 73 -6.09 27.49 -9.91
C GLU A 73 -4.92 26.51 -9.76
N GLU A 74 -3.84 26.94 -9.11
CA GLU A 74 -2.81 26.05 -8.60
C GLU A 74 -3.29 25.37 -7.29
N PRO A 75 -2.91 24.13 -7.03
CA PRO A 75 -1.96 23.29 -7.78
C PRO A 75 -2.60 22.42 -8.89
N TRP A 76 -3.89 22.60 -9.18
CA TRP A 76 -4.61 21.77 -10.17
C TRP A 76 -4.12 22.00 -11.58
N ILE A 77 -3.74 23.22 -11.96
CA ILE A 77 -3.16 23.54 -13.28
C ILE A 77 -1.92 22.66 -13.53
N THR A 78 -0.95 22.77 -12.61
CA THR A 78 0.30 21.98 -12.70
C THR A 78 0.05 20.49 -12.65
N GLY A 79 -0.76 20.01 -11.70
CA GLY A 79 -1.08 18.57 -11.55
C GLY A 79 -1.76 17.98 -12.78
N TYR A 80 -2.71 18.72 -13.37
CA TYR A 80 -3.38 18.30 -14.58
C TYR A 80 -2.45 18.34 -15.81
N GLN A 81 -1.57 19.33 -15.91
CA GLN A 81 -0.55 19.36 -16.96
C GLN A 81 0.39 18.16 -16.88
N MET A 82 0.86 17.80 -15.69
CA MET A 82 1.67 16.60 -15.47
C MET A 82 0.94 15.32 -15.90
N LEU A 83 -0.38 15.22 -15.63
CA LEU A 83 -1.18 14.10 -16.08
C LEU A 83 -1.25 14.07 -17.61
N LYS A 84 -1.50 15.19 -18.28
CA LYS A 84 -1.55 15.28 -19.74
C LYS A 84 -0.22 14.91 -20.42
N GLU A 85 0.90 15.24 -19.78
CA GLU A 85 2.24 14.99 -20.31
C GLU A 85 2.75 13.57 -20.03
N SER A 86 2.13 12.86 -19.11
CA SER A 86 2.51 11.49 -18.80
C SER A 86 2.35 10.57 -20.01
N SER A 87 3.38 9.77 -20.30
CA SER A 87 3.31 8.78 -21.39
C SER A 87 2.26 7.70 -21.17
N PHE A 88 1.89 7.44 -19.91
CA PHE A 88 0.87 6.45 -19.55
C PHE A 88 -0.57 6.95 -19.72
N SER A 89 -0.75 8.26 -19.81
CA SER A 89 -2.06 8.89 -20.02
C SER A 89 -2.38 9.15 -21.51
N GLN A 90 -1.54 8.71 -22.45
CA GLN A 90 -1.75 8.94 -23.88
C GLN A 90 -2.62 7.83 -24.49
N LYS A 91 -3.55 8.21 -25.40
CA LYS A 91 -4.47 7.27 -26.09
C LYS A 91 -3.75 6.20 -26.92
N ASN A 92 -2.53 6.49 -27.37
CA ASN A 92 -1.69 5.57 -28.15
C ASN A 92 -0.67 4.79 -27.32
N THR A 93 -0.77 4.80 -25.99
CA THR A 93 0.11 4.05 -25.10
C THR A 93 -0.02 2.54 -25.33
N ASP A 94 1.12 1.85 -25.46
CA ASP A 94 1.15 0.39 -25.53
C ASP A 94 0.71 -0.26 -24.21
N THR A 95 0.27 -1.51 -24.31
CA THR A 95 -0.01 -2.35 -23.14
C THR A 95 1.14 -3.35 -22.92
N TYR A 96 1.33 -3.81 -21.70
CA TYR A 96 2.49 -4.64 -21.34
C TYR A 96 2.09 -5.95 -20.60
N PRO A 97 1.00 -6.64 -20.99
CA PRO A 97 0.58 -7.85 -20.27
C PRO A 97 1.61 -8.97 -20.40
N VAL A 98 1.77 -9.75 -19.34
CA VAL A 98 2.63 -10.91 -19.28
C VAL A 98 1.84 -12.10 -18.74
N GLU A 99 2.20 -13.32 -19.18
CA GLU A 99 1.52 -14.54 -18.73
C GLU A 99 1.70 -14.77 -17.22
N TYR A 100 2.89 -14.51 -16.71
CA TYR A 100 3.18 -14.52 -15.27
C TYR A 100 3.93 -13.26 -14.88
N ILE A 101 3.50 -12.62 -13.80
CA ILE A 101 4.25 -11.56 -13.15
C ILE A 101 5.36 -12.22 -12.34
N VAL A 102 6.62 -12.04 -12.75
CA VAL A 102 7.80 -12.64 -12.12
C VAL A 102 8.52 -11.60 -11.29
N ARG A 103 8.72 -11.89 -9.98
CA ARG A 103 9.48 -11.00 -9.09
C ARG A 103 10.38 -11.77 -8.12
N GLY A 104 11.61 -11.25 -7.92
CA GLY A 104 12.60 -11.69 -6.95
C GLY A 104 13.54 -12.80 -7.45
N ALA A 105 13.13 -13.60 -8.43
CA ALA A 105 13.99 -14.59 -9.08
C ALA A 105 13.42 -14.99 -10.44
N ALA A 106 14.29 -15.31 -11.38
CA ALA A 106 13.89 -15.95 -12.63
C ALA A 106 13.27 -17.33 -12.35
N VAL A 107 12.29 -17.71 -13.15
CA VAL A 107 11.58 -19.00 -13.05
C VAL A 107 11.58 -19.74 -14.37
N THR A 108 11.42 -21.07 -14.34
CA THR A 108 11.24 -21.87 -15.55
C THR A 108 9.74 -22.12 -15.76
N ILE A 109 9.20 -21.66 -16.87
CA ILE A 109 7.80 -21.84 -17.27
C ILE A 109 7.78 -22.53 -18.61
N ASN A 110 7.13 -23.69 -18.71
CA ASN A 110 7.04 -24.49 -19.95
C ASN A 110 8.41 -24.75 -20.61
N GLY A 111 9.47 -24.94 -19.80
CA GLY A 111 10.83 -25.20 -20.27
C GLY A 111 11.63 -23.97 -20.68
N ALA A 112 11.04 -22.78 -20.62
CA ALA A 112 11.75 -21.50 -20.88
C ALA A 112 12.04 -20.76 -19.59
N THR A 113 13.21 -20.13 -19.48
CA THR A 113 13.55 -19.25 -18.36
C THR A 113 12.94 -17.88 -18.58
N VAL A 114 12.10 -17.44 -17.63
CA VAL A 114 11.49 -16.11 -17.59
C VAL A 114 12.15 -15.32 -16.47
N GLY A 115 12.76 -14.20 -16.82
CA GLY A 115 13.37 -13.26 -15.87
C GLY A 115 12.32 -12.38 -15.18
N GLU A 116 12.76 -11.55 -14.23
CA GLU A 116 11.88 -10.57 -13.57
C GLU A 116 11.24 -9.63 -14.60
N ASN A 117 9.94 -9.45 -14.47
CA ASN A 117 9.14 -8.62 -15.38
C ASN A 117 8.03 -7.83 -14.66
N TYR A 118 8.04 -7.83 -13.33
CA TYR A 118 7.02 -7.19 -12.48
C TYR A 118 6.76 -5.72 -12.84
N ILE A 119 7.75 -5.04 -13.42
CA ILE A 119 7.62 -3.66 -13.89
C ILE A 119 6.49 -3.50 -14.93
N ASN A 120 6.17 -4.55 -15.67
CA ASN A 120 5.09 -4.52 -16.64
C ASN A 120 3.73 -4.44 -15.95
N ALA A 121 3.55 -5.08 -14.79
CA ALA A 121 2.34 -4.98 -14.00
C ALA A 121 2.15 -3.55 -13.46
N ALA A 122 3.21 -2.94 -12.91
CA ALA A 122 3.20 -1.55 -12.48
C ALA A 122 2.82 -0.58 -13.61
N ARG A 123 3.40 -0.77 -14.81
CA ARG A 123 3.04 0.02 -16.01
C ARG A 123 1.58 -0.21 -16.41
N GLY A 124 1.13 -1.46 -16.44
CA GLY A 124 -0.24 -1.80 -16.80
C GLY A 124 -1.26 -1.14 -15.87
N ALA A 125 -1.04 -1.22 -14.57
CA ALA A 125 -1.89 -0.56 -13.57
C ALA A 125 -1.86 0.97 -13.70
N SER A 126 -0.66 1.56 -13.84
CA SER A 126 -0.50 3.01 -14.01
C SER A 126 -1.16 3.54 -15.29
N ILE A 127 -1.10 2.80 -16.41
CA ILE A 127 -1.79 3.14 -17.66
C ILE A 127 -3.30 3.17 -17.43
N ALA A 128 -3.86 2.10 -16.85
CA ALA A 128 -5.30 2.03 -16.61
C ALA A 128 -5.76 3.16 -15.68
N TYR A 129 -5.02 3.42 -14.60
CA TYR A 129 -5.34 4.47 -13.65
C TYR A 129 -5.29 5.86 -14.28
N GLN A 130 -4.21 6.21 -14.97
CA GLN A 130 -4.05 7.53 -15.55
C GLN A 130 -5.03 7.80 -16.70
N GLN A 131 -5.35 6.80 -17.51
CA GLN A 131 -6.39 6.88 -18.52
C GLN A 131 -7.78 7.06 -17.87
N ALA A 132 -8.07 6.34 -16.78
CA ALA A 132 -9.32 6.52 -16.02
C ALA A 132 -9.43 7.94 -15.43
N LEU A 133 -8.33 8.51 -14.91
CA LEU A 133 -8.30 9.90 -14.46
C LEU A 133 -8.61 10.88 -15.62
N ARG A 134 -7.97 10.69 -16.80
CA ARG A 134 -8.25 11.51 -17.98
C ARG A 134 -9.71 11.44 -18.38
N TRP A 135 -10.28 10.24 -18.45
CA TRP A 135 -11.71 10.06 -18.73
C TRP A 135 -12.59 10.83 -17.76
N LYS A 136 -12.43 10.62 -16.46
CA LYS A 136 -13.24 11.28 -15.41
C LYS A 136 -13.09 12.80 -15.40
N ILE A 137 -11.91 13.33 -15.76
CA ILE A 137 -11.63 14.77 -15.77
C ILE A 137 -12.11 15.43 -17.06
N GLU A 138 -11.95 14.78 -18.21
CA GLU A 138 -12.19 15.35 -19.54
C GLU A 138 -13.54 14.94 -20.15
N ASN A 139 -14.20 13.93 -19.58
CA ASN A 139 -15.39 13.28 -20.17
C ASN A 139 -15.15 12.78 -21.60
N ASP A 140 -13.95 12.27 -21.88
CA ASP A 140 -13.55 11.73 -23.18
C ASP A 140 -13.45 10.20 -23.09
N ASP A 141 -14.44 9.53 -23.65
CA ASP A 141 -14.59 8.07 -23.58
C ASP A 141 -13.47 7.30 -24.27
N GLU A 142 -12.67 7.93 -25.14
CA GLU A 142 -11.52 7.26 -25.75
C GLU A 142 -10.46 6.89 -24.69
N TYR A 143 -10.34 7.67 -23.61
CA TYR A 143 -9.47 7.32 -22.49
C TYR A 143 -10.01 6.13 -21.69
N ALA A 144 -11.31 6.10 -21.40
CA ALA A 144 -11.92 4.95 -20.73
C ALA A 144 -11.79 3.67 -21.58
N ALA A 145 -12.07 3.76 -22.86
CA ALA A 145 -11.93 2.65 -23.81
C ALA A 145 -10.48 2.11 -23.82
N LYS A 146 -9.48 3.02 -23.79
CA LYS A 146 -8.06 2.64 -23.74
C LYS A 146 -7.68 1.97 -22.41
N ALA A 147 -8.18 2.47 -21.30
CA ALA A 147 -7.98 1.86 -19.99
C ALA A 147 -8.58 0.44 -19.92
N VAL A 148 -9.82 0.28 -20.43
CA VAL A 148 -10.51 -1.01 -20.50
C VAL A 148 -9.78 -1.99 -21.43
N GLU A 149 -9.33 -1.53 -22.61
CA GLU A 149 -8.49 -2.35 -23.51
C GLU A 149 -7.27 -2.90 -22.79
N ASN A 150 -6.57 -2.05 -22.02
CA ASN A 150 -5.39 -2.47 -21.26
C ASN A 150 -5.77 -3.51 -20.18
N LEU A 151 -6.81 -3.26 -19.38
CA LEU A 151 -7.25 -4.20 -18.34
C LEU A 151 -7.69 -5.53 -18.93
N ASN A 152 -8.48 -5.52 -20.01
CA ASN A 152 -8.95 -6.75 -20.67
C ASN A 152 -7.77 -7.57 -21.23
N LYS A 153 -6.73 -6.93 -21.78
CA LYS A 153 -5.50 -7.62 -22.22
C LYS A 153 -4.76 -8.28 -21.05
N TRP A 154 -4.72 -7.62 -19.87
CA TRP A 154 -4.17 -8.22 -18.67
C TRP A 154 -4.96 -9.43 -18.20
N VAL A 155 -6.29 -9.33 -18.17
CA VAL A 155 -7.20 -10.44 -17.83
C VAL A 155 -7.01 -11.65 -18.74
N GLN A 156 -6.89 -11.40 -20.05
CA GLN A 156 -6.75 -12.44 -21.06
C GLN A 156 -5.37 -13.11 -21.02
N THR A 157 -4.33 -12.40 -20.55
CA THR A 157 -2.94 -12.87 -20.67
C THR A 157 -2.39 -13.37 -19.34
N CYS A 158 -2.62 -12.64 -18.24
CA CYS A 158 -1.96 -12.92 -16.97
C CYS A 158 -2.70 -13.97 -16.14
N VAL A 159 -2.04 -15.09 -15.89
CA VAL A 159 -2.61 -16.22 -15.17
C VAL A 159 -2.07 -16.36 -13.75
N GLY A 160 -1.04 -15.61 -13.34
CA GLY A 160 -0.50 -15.71 -12.00
C GLY A 160 0.69 -14.80 -11.69
N VAL A 161 1.08 -14.82 -10.42
CA VAL A 161 2.29 -14.19 -9.89
C VAL A 161 3.25 -15.29 -9.44
N THR A 162 4.54 -15.18 -9.77
CA THR A 162 5.54 -16.20 -9.46
C THR A 162 6.93 -15.58 -9.20
N GLY A 163 7.88 -16.39 -8.72
CA GLY A 163 9.23 -15.97 -8.37
C GLY A 163 9.69 -16.60 -7.05
N ASN A 164 10.32 -15.82 -6.19
CA ASN A 164 10.60 -16.21 -4.80
C ASN A 164 9.57 -15.61 -3.84
N SER A 165 9.90 -15.41 -2.55
CA SER A 165 8.97 -14.79 -1.57
C SER A 165 8.42 -13.43 -2.03
N ASN A 166 9.10 -12.70 -2.94
CA ASN A 166 8.62 -11.45 -3.52
C ASN A 166 7.31 -11.58 -4.33
N VAL A 167 6.81 -12.78 -4.55
CA VAL A 167 5.44 -13.03 -5.06
C VAL A 167 4.40 -12.26 -4.26
N SER A 168 4.47 -12.31 -2.92
CA SER A 168 3.53 -11.58 -2.06
C SER A 168 3.67 -10.06 -2.18
N LEU A 169 4.91 -9.57 -2.30
CA LEU A 169 5.16 -8.14 -2.52
C LEU A 169 4.59 -7.69 -3.88
N ALA A 170 4.75 -8.48 -4.93
CA ALA A 170 4.18 -8.17 -6.25
C ALA A 170 2.65 -8.25 -6.23
N ALA A 171 2.08 -9.29 -5.60
CA ALA A 171 0.63 -9.43 -5.48
C ALA A 171 0.01 -8.28 -4.66
N GLY A 172 0.69 -7.86 -3.59
CA GLY A 172 0.25 -6.73 -2.77
C GLY A 172 0.25 -5.43 -3.56
N LEU A 173 1.39 -5.03 -4.13
CA LEU A 173 1.55 -3.74 -4.81
C LEU A 173 0.66 -3.64 -6.06
N TYR A 174 0.76 -4.61 -6.96
CA TYR A 174 0.04 -4.49 -8.23
C TYR A 174 -1.44 -4.87 -8.10
N GLY A 175 -1.79 -5.73 -7.14
CA GLY A 175 -3.19 -6.08 -6.87
C GLY A 175 -4.01 -4.86 -6.45
N TYR A 176 -3.53 -4.00 -5.54
CA TYR A 176 -4.27 -2.80 -5.16
C TYR A 176 -4.31 -1.77 -6.29
N GLU A 177 -3.22 -1.61 -7.04
CA GLU A 177 -3.15 -0.64 -8.13
C GLU A 177 -4.13 -0.97 -9.26
N PHE A 178 -4.17 -2.25 -9.71
CA PHE A 178 -5.16 -2.70 -10.69
C PHE A 178 -6.59 -2.59 -10.17
N ALA A 179 -6.82 -2.96 -8.90
CA ALA A 179 -8.14 -2.87 -8.29
C ALA A 179 -8.68 -1.44 -8.25
N ILE A 180 -7.83 -0.46 -7.88
CA ILE A 180 -8.18 0.97 -7.89
C ILE A 180 -8.49 1.45 -9.32
N ALA A 181 -7.66 1.08 -10.29
CA ALA A 181 -7.87 1.47 -11.68
C ALA A 181 -9.20 0.93 -12.24
N GLY A 182 -9.48 -0.36 -11.99
CA GLY A 182 -10.75 -0.97 -12.42
C GLY A 182 -11.97 -0.39 -11.70
N GLN A 183 -11.82 -0.02 -10.42
CA GLN A 183 -12.90 0.62 -9.67
C GLN A 183 -13.31 1.97 -10.27
N LEU A 184 -12.37 2.77 -10.75
CA LEU A 184 -12.64 4.06 -11.42
C LEU A 184 -13.43 3.89 -12.72
N LEU A 185 -13.26 2.77 -13.40
CA LEU A 185 -13.90 2.46 -14.68
C LEU A 185 -15.24 1.72 -14.54
N ARG A 186 -15.63 1.33 -13.33
CA ARG A 186 -16.82 0.52 -13.03
C ARG A 186 -18.09 1.04 -13.70
N GLU A 187 -18.25 2.37 -13.81
CA GLU A 187 -19.44 3.04 -14.33
C GLU A 187 -19.32 3.40 -15.81
N TYR A 188 -18.23 3.01 -16.46
CA TYR A 188 -18.07 3.26 -17.88
C TYR A 188 -18.94 2.31 -18.69
N GLU A 189 -19.98 2.83 -19.35
CA GLU A 189 -20.96 2.04 -20.12
C GLU A 189 -20.33 1.24 -21.28
N GLY A 190 -19.16 1.67 -21.77
CA GLY A 190 -18.42 0.97 -22.82
C GLY A 190 -17.62 -0.24 -22.33
N TRP A 191 -17.57 -0.52 -21.01
CA TRP A 191 -17.00 -1.76 -20.51
C TRP A 191 -18.08 -2.84 -20.45
N ASP A 192 -17.93 -3.89 -21.28
CA ASP A 192 -18.89 -5.00 -21.27
C ASP A 192 -19.00 -5.59 -19.87
N PRO A 193 -20.21 -5.77 -19.33
CA PRO A 193 -20.41 -6.33 -17.99
C PRO A 193 -19.75 -7.72 -17.77
N GLU A 194 -19.67 -8.55 -18.82
CA GLU A 194 -19.00 -9.85 -18.75
C GLU A 194 -17.48 -9.67 -18.63
N ASP A 195 -16.90 -8.71 -19.34
CA ASP A 195 -15.47 -8.36 -19.23
C ASP A 195 -15.14 -7.76 -17.86
N PHE A 196 -16.01 -6.89 -17.32
CA PHE A 196 -15.84 -6.38 -15.97
C PHE A 196 -15.90 -7.50 -14.93
N LEU A 197 -16.84 -8.44 -15.05
CA LEU A 197 -16.91 -9.60 -14.19
C LEU A 197 -15.64 -10.46 -14.33
N ALA A 198 -15.15 -10.67 -15.55
CA ALA A 198 -13.90 -11.40 -15.79
C ALA A 198 -12.70 -10.70 -15.10
N PHE A 199 -12.63 -9.36 -15.13
CA PHE A 199 -11.63 -8.59 -14.41
C PHE A 199 -11.73 -8.79 -12.89
N GLN A 200 -12.93 -8.75 -12.32
CA GLN A 200 -13.12 -9.02 -10.88
C GLN A 200 -12.65 -10.43 -10.51
N GLN A 201 -13.01 -11.45 -11.32
CA GLN A 201 -12.57 -12.83 -11.11
C GLN A 201 -11.05 -13.00 -11.29
N TRP A 202 -10.43 -12.24 -12.19
CA TRP A 202 -8.99 -12.24 -12.38
C TRP A 202 -8.26 -11.73 -11.13
N LEU A 203 -8.72 -10.64 -10.52
CA LEU A 203 -8.16 -10.13 -9.25
C LEU A 203 -8.26 -11.17 -8.13
N LEU A 204 -9.43 -11.82 -8.01
CA LEU A 204 -9.68 -12.87 -7.02
C LEU A 204 -8.85 -14.14 -7.25
N LYS A 205 -8.45 -14.41 -8.49
CA LYS A 205 -7.69 -15.61 -8.85
C LYS A 205 -6.17 -15.39 -8.82
N VAL A 206 -5.72 -14.23 -9.26
CA VAL A 206 -4.29 -13.95 -9.48
C VAL A 206 -3.62 -13.33 -8.25
N PHE A 207 -4.28 -12.36 -7.61
CA PHE A 207 -3.67 -11.57 -6.53
C PHE A 207 -4.14 -11.98 -5.13
N TYR A 208 -5.44 -12.07 -4.93
CA TYR A 208 -6.02 -12.31 -3.60
C TYR A 208 -5.50 -13.57 -2.90
N PRO A 209 -5.29 -14.73 -3.56
CA PRO A 209 -4.78 -15.91 -2.87
C PRO A 209 -3.36 -15.70 -2.31
N ALA A 210 -2.50 -14.98 -3.03
CA ALA A 210 -1.15 -14.67 -2.56
C ALA A 210 -1.17 -13.63 -1.42
N ASN A 211 -2.09 -12.64 -1.48
CA ASN A 211 -2.30 -11.69 -0.39
C ASN A 211 -2.74 -12.43 0.88
N LYS A 212 -3.78 -13.25 0.79
CA LYS A 212 -4.31 -14.03 1.90
C LYS A 212 -3.27 -14.98 2.49
N ASP A 213 -2.55 -15.71 1.63
CA ASP A 213 -1.50 -16.63 2.07
C ASP A 213 -0.43 -15.91 2.89
N PHE A 214 0.03 -14.74 2.42
CA PHE A 214 1.01 -13.96 3.15
C PHE A 214 0.47 -13.43 4.49
N LEU A 215 -0.74 -12.87 4.50
CA LEU A 215 -1.34 -12.30 5.71
C LEU A 215 -1.62 -13.36 6.79
N VAL A 216 -1.92 -14.59 6.39
CA VAL A 216 -2.25 -15.69 7.31
C VAL A 216 -1.03 -16.53 7.66
N ARG A 217 -0.30 -17.04 6.65
CA ARG A 217 0.84 -17.96 6.85
C ARG A 217 2.19 -17.27 6.94
N HIS A 218 2.31 -16.05 6.42
CA HIS A 218 3.53 -15.26 6.45
C HIS A 218 4.75 -16.01 5.88
N HIS A 219 4.54 -16.79 4.79
CA HIS A 219 5.50 -17.76 4.26
C HIS A 219 6.01 -18.76 5.31
N ASP A 220 5.18 -19.10 6.28
CA ASP A 220 5.51 -19.97 7.43
C ASP A 220 6.74 -19.49 8.20
N THR A 221 6.91 -18.18 8.35
CA THR A 221 8.04 -17.55 9.05
C THR A 221 7.58 -16.90 10.35
N ASN A 222 8.56 -16.45 11.14
CA ASN A 222 8.26 -15.61 12.29
C ASN A 222 7.64 -14.27 11.84
N HIS A 223 6.61 -13.80 12.53
CA HIS A 223 5.87 -12.57 12.17
C HIS A 223 6.74 -11.30 12.19
N LEU A 224 7.89 -11.32 12.84
CA LEU A 224 8.87 -10.24 12.87
C LEU A 224 9.83 -10.26 11.66
N HIS A 225 9.80 -11.32 10.80
CA HIS A 225 10.77 -11.48 9.72
C HIS A 225 10.54 -10.50 8.57
N TYR A 226 9.32 -10.43 8.03
CA TYR A 226 9.04 -9.49 6.95
C TYR A 226 8.75 -8.10 7.49
N TRP A 227 9.30 -7.09 6.82
CA TRP A 227 9.11 -5.70 7.15
C TRP A 227 7.68 -5.22 6.94
N ALA A 228 7.31 -4.09 7.56
CA ALA A 228 5.93 -3.59 7.56
C ALA A 228 5.33 -3.42 6.17
N ASN A 229 6.12 -2.94 5.19
CA ASN A 229 5.66 -2.72 3.81
C ASN A 229 5.06 -3.98 3.17
N TRP A 230 5.59 -5.17 3.48
CA TRP A 230 5.08 -6.43 2.97
C TRP A 230 3.65 -6.72 3.45
N GLY A 231 3.38 -6.54 4.74
CA GLY A 231 2.05 -6.68 5.28
C GLY A 231 1.10 -5.60 4.75
N LEU A 232 1.57 -4.35 4.73
CA LEU A 232 0.76 -3.20 4.30
C LEU A 232 0.30 -3.31 2.84
N CYS A 233 1.18 -3.70 1.89
CA CYS A 233 0.76 -3.83 0.49
C CYS A 233 -0.26 -4.96 0.30
N ASN A 234 -0.12 -6.09 1.02
CA ASN A 234 -1.09 -7.17 0.95
C ASN A 234 -2.44 -6.80 1.59
N ILE A 235 -2.44 -6.00 2.66
CA ILE A 235 -3.64 -5.43 3.27
C ILE A 235 -4.32 -4.45 2.28
N ALA A 236 -3.57 -3.52 1.69
CA ALA A 236 -4.09 -2.59 0.71
C ALA A 236 -4.74 -3.31 -0.49
N SER A 237 -4.09 -4.37 -0.99
CA SER A 237 -4.61 -5.19 -2.08
C SER A 237 -5.89 -5.91 -1.68
N THR A 238 -5.94 -6.53 -0.51
CA THR A 238 -7.13 -7.22 -0.01
C THR A 238 -8.32 -6.26 0.11
N ILE A 239 -8.12 -5.08 0.69
CA ILE A 239 -9.14 -4.04 0.82
C ILE A 239 -9.63 -3.56 -0.55
N ALA A 240 -8.71 -3.20 -1.45
CA ALA A 240 -9.07 -2.69 -2.78
C ALA A 240 -9.80 -3.74 -3.63
N ILE A 241 -9.37 -5.01 -3.56
CA ILE A 241 -10.06 -6.13 -4.22
C ILE A 241 -11.45 -6.31 -3.65
N GLY A 242 -11.62 -6.29 -2.31
CA GLY A 242 -12.93 -6.35 -1.67
C GLY A 242 -13.90 -5.28 -2.18
N ILE A 243 -13.42 -4.03 -2.34
CA ILE A 243 -14.23 -2.91 -2.86
C ILE A 243 -14.64 -3.16 -4.31
N VAL A 244 -13.69 -3.42 -5.22
CA VAL A 244 -13.99 -3.54 -6.66
C VAL A 244 -14.80 -4.78 -7.00
N THR A 245 -14.74 -5.83 -6.17
CA THR A 245 -15.49 -7.09 -6.37
C THR A 245 -16.81 -7.16 -5.60
N ASP A 246 -17.20 -6.07 -4.92
CA ASP A 246 -18.39 -6.02 -4.04
C ASP A 246 -18.39 -7.11 -2.94
N ARG A 247 -17.19 -7.50 -2.46
CA ARG A 247 -16.97 -8.53 -1.44
C ARG A 247 -16.64 -7.89 -0.10
N ARG A 248 -17.70 -7.58 0.67
CA ARG A 248 -17.58 -7.03 2.04
C ARG A 248 -16.75 -7.94 2.95
N ASP A 249 -16.88 -9.23 2.81
CA ASP A 249 -16.10 -10.21 3.57
C ASP A 249 -14.60 -10.10 3.32
N ILE A 250 -14.16 -9.88 2.07
CA ILE A 250 -12.75 -9.67 1.72
C ILE A 250 -12.26 -8.29 2.21
N TYR A 251 -13.08 -7.25 2.07
CA TYR A 251 -12.79 -5.94 2.63
C TYR A 251 -12.58 -6.02 4.14
N ASN A 252 -13.53 -6.63 4.86
CA ASN A 252 -13.46 -6.81 6.31
C ASN A 252 -12.21 -7.61 6.73
N GLU A 253 -11.85 -8.68 5.99
CA GLU A 253 -10.60 -9.43 6.21
C GLU A 253 -9.38 -8.49 6.14
N GLY A 254 -9.30 -7.61 5.14
CA GLY A 254 -8.23 -6.63 5.02
C GLY A 254 -8.19 -5.64 6.19
N ILE A 255 -9.35 -5.11 6.60
CA ILE A 255 -9.46 -4.21 7.76
C ILE A 255 -9.08 -4.93 9.07
N GLU A 256 -9.50 -6.18 9.23
CA GLU A 256 -9.12 -6.98 10.40
C GLU A 256 -7.60 -7.17 10.48
N HIS A 257 -6.95 -7.49 9.37
CA HIS A 257 -5.48 -7.57 9.31
C HIS A 257 -4.82 -6.23 9.60
N PHE A 258 -5.42 -5.11 9.17
CA PHE A 258 -4.86 -3.78 9.42
C PHE A 258 -4.93 -3.36 10.89
N GLN A 259 -6.00 -3.70 11.59
CA GLN A 259 -6.17 -3.29 12.99
C GLN A 259 -5.72 -4.35 14.02
N SER A 260 -5.73 -5.65 13.68
CA SER A 260 -5.49 -6.74 14.64
C SER A 260 -4.67 -7.92 14.09
N GLY A 261 -4.22 -7.86 12.83
CA GLY A 261 -3.45 -8.93 12.20
C GLY A 261 -2.09 -9.20 12.86
N VAL A 262 -1.51 -10.35 12.52
CA VAL A 262 -0.25 -10.82 13.13
C VAL A 262 1.01 -10.30 12.44
N THR A 263 0.89 -9.73 11.24
CA THR A 263 2.04 -9.24 10.46
C THR A 263 2.51 -7.87 10.93
N ASN A 264 3.73 -7.47 10.55
CA ASN A 264 4.23 -6.12 10.79
C ASN A 264 3.48 -5.03 10.00
N GLY A 265 2.57 -5.40 9.08
CA GLY A 265 1.65 -4.48 8.41
C GLY A 265 0.45 -4.05 9.25
N ARG A 266 0.19 -4.67 10.40
CA ARG A 266 -0.80 -4.15 11.34
C ARG A 266 -0.43 -2.72 11.74
N LEU A 267 -1.39 -1.79 11.74
CA LEU A 267 -1.10 -0.37 11.91
C LEU A 267 -0.24 -0.06 13.15
N ARG A 268 -0.58 -0.64 14.31
CA ARG A 268 0.19 -0.49 15.56
C ARG A 268 1.54 -1.24 15.57
N ARG A 269 1.83 -2.10 14.59
CA ARG A 269 3.15 -2.70 14.35
C ARG A 269 3.93 -1.95 13.30
N ALA A 270 3.26 -1.44 12.26
CA ALA A 270 3.89 -0.60 11.24
C ALA A 270 4.33 0.75 11.83
N ILE A 271 3.49 1.34 12.69
CA ILE A 271 3.79 2.52 13.53
C ILE A 271 3.85 2.01 14.96
N TYR A 272 5.03 1.55 15.36
CA TYR A 272 5.11 0.70 16.54
C TYR A 272 5.36 1.44 17.87
N TYR A 273 5.92 2.66 17.84
CA TYR A 273 6.19 3.42 19.06
C TYR A 273 5.64 4.83 18.98
N ASP A 274 4.82 5.19 19.94
CA ASP A 274 4.16 6.49 20.05
C ASP A 274 4.84 7.35 21.12
N TYR A 275 5.33 8.51 20.75
CA TYR A 275 6.00 9.46 21.65
C TYR A 275 5.04 10.49 22.25
N SER A 276 3.73 10.38 21.98
CA SER A 276 2.76 11.28 22.60
C SER A 276 2.64 11.04 24.11
N PRO A 277 2.32 12.06 24.94
CA PRO A 277 2.06 13.45 24.55
C PRO A 277 3.32 14.35 24.45
N GLU A 278 4.52 13.81 24.71
CA GLU A 278 5.75 14.60 24.75
C GLU A 278 6.11 15.18 23.38
N TYR A 279 5.93 14.35 22.35
CA TYR A 279 6.15 14.74 20.94
C TYR A 279 4.95 14.34 20.08
N ASN A 280 4.66 15.13 19.04
CA ASN A 280 3.67 14.76 18.02
C ASN A 280 4.29 13.78 16.99
N PHE A 281 4.92 12.71 17.49
CA PHE A 281 5.64 11.73 16.67
C PHE A 281 5.23 10.30 17.03
N ALA A 282 5.22 9.44 15.99
CA ALA A 282 5.17 7.99 16.17
C ALA A 282 6.13 7.30 15.19
N GLN A 283 6.97 6.42 15.72
CA GLN A 283 8.08 5.79 15.01
C GLN A 283 7.62 4.60 14.17
N TRP A 284 8.12 4.54 12.93
CA TRP A 284 7.85 3.44 12.02
C TRP A 284 8.76 2.24 12.27
N GLN A 285 8.24 1.03 12.05
CA GLN A 285 8.98 -0.22 12.13
C GLN A 285 10.14 -0.28 11.10
N GLU A 286 10.00 0.40 9.98
CA GLU A 286 11.05 0.49 8.94
C GLU A 286 12.09 1.59 9.21
N SER A 287 11.88 2.44 10.23
CA SER A 287 12.70 3.63 10.47
C SER A 287 14.17 3.35 10.74
N GLY A 288 14.49 2.19 11.29
CA GLY A 288 15.88 1.75 11.51
C GLY A 288 16.50 1.08 10.28
N ARG A 289 15.69 0.61 9.34
CA ARG A 289 16.14 -0.02 8.10
C ARG A 289 16.65 1.02 7.09
N ASP A 290 15.74 1.81 6.57
CA ASP A 290 16.01 2.93 5.66
C ASP A 290 14.77 3.80 5.48
N GLN A 291 14.99 5.01 4.97
CA GLN A 291 13.90 5.97 4.79
C GLN A 291 13.07 5.72 3.53
N GLY A 292 13.61 5.07 2.51
CA GLY A 292 12.85 4.70 1.31
C GLY A 292 11.69 3.77 1.63
N HIS A 293 11.93 2.74 2.44
CA HIS A 293 10.89 1.81 2.88
C HIS A 293 9.95 2.44 3.94
N THR A 294 10.49 3.32 4.82
CA THR A 294 9.63 4.11 5.72
C THR A 294 8.61 4.93 4.94
N LEU A 295 9.05 5.64 3.90
CA LEU A 295 8.16 6.44 3.04
C LEU A 295 7.18 5.56 2.25
N MET A 296 7.60 4.37 1.82
CA MET A 296 6.70 3.39 1.21
C MET A 296 5.57 2.99 2.17
N CYS A 297 5.88 2.78 3.44
CA CYS A 297 4.85 2.50 4.45
C CYS A 297 3.90 3.67 4.65
N VAL A 298 4.39 4.92 4.66
CA VAL A 298 3.53 6.12 4.71
C VAL A 298 2.54 6.12 3.56
N GLY A 299 3.00 5.87 2.33
CA GLY A 299 2.14 5.81 1.14
C GLY A 299 1.07 4.71 1.24
N LEU A 300 1.48 3.50 1.62
CA LEU A 300 0.56 2.36 1.74
C LEU A 300 -0.50 2.56 2.83
N VAL A 301 -0.12 3.08 4.00
CA VAL A 301 -1.09 3.42 5.06
C VAL A 301 -2.03 4.52 4.59
N GLY A 302 -1.54 5.53 3.88
CA GLY A 302 -2.38 6.57 3.26
C GLY A 302 -3.44 5.98 2.33
N VAL A 303 -3.04 5.06 1.44
CA VAL A 303 -3.97 4.35 0.54
C VAL A 303 -5.00 3.54 1.32
N ILE A 304 -4.58 2.77 2.32
CA ILE A 304 -5.49 1.96 3.16
C ILE A 304 -6.49 2.87 3.87
N CYS A 305 -6.02 3.93 4.53
CA CYS A 305 -6.89 4.88 5.22
C CYS A 305 -7.89 5.55 4.27
N GLN A 306 -7.48 5.91 3.05
CA GLN A 306 -8.36 6.54 2.09
C GLN A 306 -9.41 5.58 1.51
N LEU A 307 -9.02 4.32 1.22
CA LEU A 307 -9.97 3.29 0.80
C LEU A 307 -10.99 2.98 1.91
N ALA A 308 -10.55 2.90 3.16
CA ALA A 308 -11.42 2.70 4.31
C ALA A 308 -12.35 3.90 4.53
N TRP A 309 -11.83 5.13 4.42
CA TRP A 309 -12.61 6.37 4.49
C TRP A 309 -13.76 6.39 3.50
N SER A 310 -13.53 5.97 2.26
CA SER A 310 -14.57 5.92 1.23
C SER A 310 -15.66 4.86 1.52
N GLN A 311 -15.39 3.91 2.41
CA GLN A 311 -16.37 2.94 2.91
C GLN A 311 -17.00 3.35 4.24
N GLY A 312 -16.65 4.53 4.77
CA GLY A 312 -17.17 5.09 6.03
C GLY A 312 -16.41 4.63 7.28
N ASP A 313 -15.21 4.04 7.13
CA ASP A 313 -14.38 3.58 8.23
C ASP A 313 -13.18 4.53 8.40
N ASP A 314 -13.16 5.30 9.50
CA ASP A 314 -12.22 6.41 9.71
C ASP A 314 -10.91 5.97 10.38
N PHE A 315 -10.00 5.42 9.60
CA PHE A 315 -8.65 5.10 10.07
C PHE A 315 -7.70 6.29 10.15
N PHE A 316 -8.04 7.44 9.58
CA PHE A 316 -7.28 8.66 9.82
C PHE A 316 -7.37 9.13 11.26
N ALA A 317 -8.54 8.96 11.90
CA ALA A 317 -8.72 9.29 13.32
C ALA A 317 -8.30 8.16 14.27
N TYR A 318 -7.97 6.97 13.74
CA TYR A 318 -7.65 5.81 14.55
C TYR A 318 -6.55 6.13 15.56
N ASP A 319 -6.81 5.71 16.83
CA ASP A 319 -5.86 5.80 17.92
C ASP A 319 -5.29 7.22 18.07
N ASP A 320 -6.19 8.18 18.21
CA ASP A 320 -5.91 9.61 18.30
C ASP A 320 -4.99 10.13 17.18
N ASN A 321 -5.33 9.78 15.93
CA ASN A 321 -4.58 10.16 14.73
C ASN A 321 -3.13 9.59 14.70
N LEU A 322 -2.95 8.33 15.07
CA LEU A 322 -1.65 7.67 15.04
C LEU A 322 -0.93 7.82 13.70
N PHE A 323 -1.68 7.72 12.58
CA PHE A 323 -1.09 7.89 11.26
C PHE A 323 -0.53 9.30 11.05
N LEU A 324 -1.19 10.35 11.54
CA LEU A 324 -0.64 11.71 11.49
C LEU A 324 0.70 11.79 12.22
N ARG A 325 0.78 11.23 13.44
CA ARG A 325 2.04 11.24 14.20
C ARG A 325 3.15 10.45 13.50
N GLY A 326 2.78 9.38 12.79
CA GLY A 326 3.70 8.66 11.90
C GLY A 326 4.16 9.52 10.72
N CYS A 327 3.26 10.28 10.09
CA CYS A 327 3.60 11.22 9.02
C CYS A 327 4.54 12.31 9.51
N GLU A 328 4.25 12.92 10.65
CA GLU A 328 5.11 13.95 11.27
C GLU A 328 6.52 13.42 11.56
N TYR A 329 6.63 12.21 12.12
CA TYR A 329 7.92 11.56 12.37
C TYR A 329 8.71 11.34 11.07
N ALA A 330 8.09 10.69 10.08
CA ALA A 330 8.75 10.39 8.82
C ALA A 330 9.13 11.66 8.04
N ALA A 331 8.27 12.67 8.05
CA ALA A 331 8.52 13.95 7.39
C ALA A 331 9.66 14.73 8.06
N CYS A 332 9.66 14.84 9.39
CA CYS A 332 10.76 15.44 10.14
C CYS A 332 12.09 14.76 9.83
N CYS A 333 12.12 13.44 9.92
CA CYS A 333 13.31 12.64 9.63
C CYS A 333 13.83 12.85 8.20
N ASN A 334 12.94 12.91 7.21
CA ASN A 334 13.32 12.90 5.79
C ASN A 334 13.60 14.28 5.21
N TYR A 335 12.93 15.34 5.69
CA TYR A 335 12.94 16.66 5.03
C TYR A 335 13.38 17.80 5.93
N THR A 336 14.02 17.48 7.05
CA THR A 336 14.67 18.46 7.92
C THR A 336 16.02 17.94 8.41
N GLU A 337 16.81 18.83 9.01
CA GLU A 337 18.05 18.48 9.73
C GLU A 337 17.77 18.22 11.23
N GLU A 338 16.51 18.32 11.67
CA GLU A 338 16.13 18.04 13.04
C GLU A 338 16.27 16.54 13.35
N THR A 339 16.63 16.20 14.57
CA THR A 339 16.72 14.82 15.03
C THR A 339 15.37 14.37 15.58
N VAL A 340 14.96 13.15 15.22
CA VAL A 340 13.78 12.51 15.80
C VAL A 340 14.19 11.60 16.96
N PRO A 341 13.34 11.41 17.98
CA PRO A 341 13.59 10.38 18.99
C PRO A 341 13.59 9.02 18.34
N PHE A 342 14.37 8.08 18.90
CA PHE A 342 14.45 6.72 18.37
C PHE A 342 14.42 5.71 19.53
N THR A 343 13.48 4.80 19.48
CA THR A 343 13.39 3.67 20.42
C THR A 343 13.89 2.42 19.72
N THR A 344 14.87 1.76 20.33
CA THR A 344 15.43 0.49 19.84
C THR A 344 14.34 -0.58 19.75
N TYR A 345 14.37 -1.33 18.67
CA TYR A 345 13.46 -2.45 18.45
C TYR A 345 14.17 -3.62 17.78
N ILE A 346 13.53 -4.78 17.78
CA ILE A 346 14.06 -5.99 17.16
C ILE A 346 13.37 -6.25 15.82
N TRP A 347 14.18 -6.61 14.82
CA TRP A 347 13.74 -7.21 13.58
C TRP A 347 14.31 -8.62 13.46
N GLN A 348 13.51 -9.54 12.94
CA GLN A 348 13.92 -10.91 12.66
C GLN A 348 14.63 -10.97 11.29
N LYS A 349 15.96 -10.97 11.30
CA LYS A 349 16.82 -10.83 10.11
C LYS A 349 16.68 -11.96 9.09
N HIS A 350 16.60 -13.19 9.57
CA HIS A 350 16.60 -14.37 8.71
C HIS A 350 15.30 -15.14 8.82
N ASN A 351 14.83 -15.61 7.66
CA ASN A 351 13.75 -16.59 7.59
C ASN A 351 14.31 -17.94 8.03
N GLN A 352 14.23 -18.24 9.30
CA GLN A 352 14.68 -19.51 9.87
C GLN A 352 13.49 -20.26 10.44
N TRP A 353 13.22 -21.42 9.86
CA TRP A 353 12.21 -22.35 10.34
C TRP A 353 12.53 -22.92 11.71
N ASN A 354 13.83 -23.10 12.02
CA ASN A 354 14.33 -23.77 13.19
C ASN A 354 15.09 -22.85 14.16
N GLY A 355 14.87 -21.54 14.04
CA GLY A 355 15.55 -20.59 14.89
C GLY A 355 15.13 -19.15 14.61
N ILE A 356 15.54 -18.26 15.51
CA ILE A 356 15.36 -16.83 15.39
C ILE A 356 16.74 -16.20 15.26
N SER A 357 16.85 -15.20 14.41
CA SER A 357 18.07 -14.41 14.25
C SER A 357 17.74 -12.92 14.44
N PRO A 358 17.56 -12.48 15.68
CA PRO A 358 17.18 -11.11 15.98
C PRO A 358 18.31 -10.15 15.60
N GLU A 359 17.92 -9.01 15.09
CA GLU A 359 18.80 -7.87 14.85
C GLU A 359 18.19 -6.61 15.47
N GLU A 360 18.97 -5.98 16.37
CA GLU A 360 18.51 -4.72 16.96
C GLU A 360 18.64 -3.58 15.96
N GLN A 361 17.56 -2.81 15.85
CA GLN A 361 17.54 -1.54 15.13
C GLN A 361 17.70 -0.43 16.17
N THR A 362 18.84 0.23 16.19
CA THR A 362 19.24 1.16 17.26
C THR A 362 19.31 2.62 16.83
N VAL A 363 19.26 2.87 15.53
CA VAL A 363 19.41 4.21 14.95
C VAL A 363 18.51 4.39 13.73
N VAL A 364 18.20 5.63 13.42
CA VAL A 364 17.47 5.96 12.20
C VAL A 364 18.28 5.56 10.97
N GLY A 365 17.66 4.82 10.06
CA GLY A 365 18.26 4.39 8.80
C GLY A 365 18.48 5.55 7.81
N GLY A 366 19.35 5.33 6.85
CA GLY A 366 19.71 6.33 5.83
C GLY A 366 18.68 6.52 4.71
N GLY A 367 19.01 7.38 3.74
CA GLY A 367 18.20 7.58 2.53
C GLY A 367 17.21 8.72 2.59
N LYS A 368 17.58 9.85 3.20
CA LYS A 368 16.75 11.07 3.29
C LYS A 368 16.58 11.78 1.93
N TRP A 369 15.65 12.73 1.89
CA TRP A 369 15.41 13.66 0.78
C TRP A 369 14.81 13.03 -0.48
N MET A 370 14.18 11.88 -0.37
CA MET A 370 13.50 11.24 -1.49
C MET A 370 12.21 11.97 -1.85
N LYS A 371 12.03 12.26 -3.14
CA LYS A 371 10.77 12.79 -3.65
C LYS A 371 9.81 11.65 -3.99
N ARG A 372 8.93 11.30 -3.07
CA ARG A 372 7.90 10.28 -3.26
C ARG A 372 6.51 10.91 -3.23
N ALA A 373 5.64 10.54 -4.18
CA ALA A 373 4.30 11.10 -4.34
C ALA A 373 3.29 10.48 -3.36
N ILE A 374 3.44 10.80 -2.07
CA ILE A 374 2.67 10.19 -0.97
C ILE A 374 2.15 11.20 0.06
N TRP A 375 2.54 12.47 -0.05
CA TRP A 375 2.33 13.46 1.01
C TRP A 375 1.05 14.26 0.86
N ALA A 376 0.59 14.49 -0.38
CA ALA A 376 -0.61 15.26 -0.64
C ALA A 376 -1.85 14.63 0.00
N LEU A 377 -2.00 13.30 -0.07
CA LEU A 377 -3.11 12.60 0.54
C LEU A 377 -3.21 12.84 2.06
N PRO A 378 -2.24 12.46 2.91
CA PRO A 378 -2.36 12.70 4.35
C PRO A 378 -2.42 14.20 4.68
N TYR A 379 -1.63 15.06 4.02
CA TYR A 379 -1.64 16.48 4.30
C TYR A 379 -3.01 17.10 4.07
N TYR A 380 -3.59 16.95 2.89
CA TYR A 380 -4.89 17.57 2.59
C TYR A 380 -6.04 16.92 3.35
N HIS A 381 -5.96 15.62 3.65
CA HIS A 381 -6.97 14.99 4.50
C HIS A 381 -6.97 15.60 5.90
N TYR A 382 -5.83 15.63 6.57
CA TYR A 382 -5.76 16.19 7.92
C TYR A 382 -5.97 17.71 7.95
N LYS A 383 -5.47 18.46 6.97
CA LYS A 383 -5.62 19.91 6.89
C LYS A 383 -7.05 20.32 6.60
N SER A 384 -7.67 19.75 5.57
CA SER A 384 -8.91 20.27 5.01
C SER A 384 -10.17 19.49 5.45
N ILE A 385 -10.03 18.18 5.72
CA ILE A 385 -11.16 17.35 6.16
C ILE A 385 -11.21 17.30 7.68
N LYS A 386 -10.09 17.06 8.34
CA LYS A 386 -9.99 17.00 9.81
C LYS A 386 -9.77 18.39 10.47
N ASN A 387 -9.53 19.45 9.69
CA ASN A 387 -9.27 20.80 10.16
C ASN A 387 -8.14 20.91 11.20
N MET A 388 -7.08 20.11 11.02
CA MET A 388 -5.92 20.15 11.91
C MET A 388 -5.13 21.45 11.76
N SER A 389 -4.57 21.95 12.88
CA SER A 389 -3.76 23.16 12.89
C SER A 389 -2.42 22.94 12.17
N ASP A 390 -1.82 24.01 11.65
CA ASP A 390 -0.50 23.98 11.02
C ASP A 390 0.60 23.52 11.99
N GLU A 391 0.42 23.72 13.28
CA GLU A 391 1.33 23.22 14.30
C GLU A 391 1.36 21.69 14.35
N LYS A 392 0.17 21.04 14.26
CA LYS A 392 0.05 19.58 14.23
C LYS A 392 0.51 18.96 12.91
N LEU A 393 0.57 19.75 11.84
CA LEU A 393 0.96 19.35 10.48
C LEU A 393 2.33 19.91 10.07
N LYS A 394 3.15 20.34 11.02
CA LYS A 394 4.39 21.09 10.76
C LYS A 394 5.26 20.39 9.73
N TYR A 395 5.59 19.14 9.97
CA TYR A 395 6.54 18.40 9.14
C TYR A 395 5.90 17.79 7.90
N THR A 396 4.67 17.31 8.00
CA THR A 396 3.91 16.85 6.82
C THR A 396 3.73 17.95 5.80
N LYS A 397 3.51 19.20 6.25
CA LYS A 397 3.49 20.39 5.39
C LYS A 397 4.84 20.61 4.69
N ILE A 398 5.94 20.57 5.44
CA ILE A 398 7.31 20.71 4.90
C ILE A 398 7.55 19.62 3.83
N ALA A 399 7.17 18.39 4.10
CA ALA A 399 7.32 17.29 3.15
C ALA A 399 6.51 17.54 1.86
N THR A 400 5.26 17.97 1.99
CA THR A 400 4.38 18.30 0.85
C THR A 400 4.97 19.43 0.00
N GLU A 401 5.46 20.49 0.65
CA GLU A 401 6.10 21.62 -0.03
C GLU A 401 7.43 21.22 -0.70
N TYR A 402 8.25 20.39 -0.05
CA TYR A 402 9.51 19.90 -0.61
C TYR A 402 9.29 19.01 -1.85
N VAL A 403 8.35 18.08 -1.79
CA VAL A 403 8.02 17.20 -2.92
C VAL A 403 7.38 18.01 -4.05
N GLY A 404 6.57 19.01 -3.70
CA GLY A 404 5.84 19.84 -4.66
C GLY A 404 4.61 19.14 -5.24
N VAL A 405 4.26 19.48 -6.47
CA VAL A 405 3.14 18.82 -7.16
C VAL A 405 3.51 17.40 -7.53
N GLU A 406 2.73 16.45 -7.02
CA GLU A 406 2.98 15.02 -7.19
C GLU A 406 2.59 14.55 -8.60
N GLY A 407 3.53 13.90 -9.28
CA GLY A 407 3.33 13.29 -10.59
C GLY A 407 2.80 11.86 -10.50
N GLY A 408 2.81 11.18 -11.65
CA GLY A 408 2.21 9.87 -11.83
C GLY A 408 3.04 8.70 -11.32
N GLY A 409 2.34 7.59 -11.13
CA GLY A 409 2.94 6.31 -10.78
C GLY A 409 3.91 5.79 -11.83
N GLY A 410 4.72 4.85 -11.43
CA GLY A 410 5.76 4.24 -12.23
C GLY A 410 7.12 4.87 -12.01
N TYR A 411 7.26 6.16 -12.11
CA TYR A 411 8.54 6.82 -11.95
C TYR A 411 8.36 8.26 -11.48
N TYR A 412 8.71 8.52 -10.23
CA TYR A 412 8.57 9.86 -9.62
C TYR A 412 9.88 10.65 -9.68
N ASP A 413 10.95 9.97 -9.26
CA ASP A 413 12.29 10.52 -9.10
C ASP A 413 13.29 9.34 -8.98
N PRO A 414 14.53 9.46 -9.48
CA PRO A 414 15.53 8.39 -9.35
C PRO A 414 15.74 7.88 -7.94
N ASN A 415 15.48 8.72 -6.95
CA ASN A 415 15.70 8.42 -5.54
C ASN A 415 14.43 7.96 -4.82
N SER A 416 13.25 7.96 -5.47
CA SER A 416 11.98 7.64 -4.81
C SER A 416 11.61 6.15 -4.85
N GLY A 417 12.28 5.36 -5.67
CA GLY A 417 11.99 3.94 -5.83
C GLY A 417 10.83 3.60 -6.77
N GLY A 418 9.87 4.47 -7.01
CA GLY A 418 8.77 4.33 -7.97
C GLY A 418 7.98 3.01 -7.97
N TYR A 419 6.90 2.94 -8.70
CA TYR A 419 6.08 1.73 -8.94
C TYR A 419 5.48 1.09 -7.68
N ASP A 420 5.29 1.81 -6.62
CA ASP A 420 4.66 1.35 -5.39
C ASP A 420 3.49 2.22 -4.92
N VAL A 421 3.18 3.28 -5.67
CA VAL A 421 1.98 4.11 -5.54
C VAL A 421 1.56 4.67 -6.90
N LEU A 422 0.27 4.96 -7.05
CA LEU A 422 -0.30 5.44 -8.33
C LEU A 422 0.00 6.90 -8.64
N GLY A 423 0.33 7.71 -7.63
CA GLY A 423 0.67 9.11 -7.79
C GLY A 423 -0.52 10.06 -8.01
N PHE A 424 -0.23 11.26 -8.52
CA PHE A 424 -1.18 12.36 -8.75
C PHE A 424 -1.93 12.82 -7.49
N GLY A 425 -1.36 12.60 -6.29
CA GLY A 425 -2.03 12.93 -5.03
C GLY A 425 -2.36 14.41 -4.91
N THR A 426 -1.49 15.32 -5.38
CA THR A 426 -1.77 16.76 -5.36
C THR A 426 -2.97 17.11 -6.23
N LEU A 427 -3.05 16.58 -7.45
CA LEU A 427 -4.19 16.80 -8.35
C LEU A 427 -5.49 16.30 -7.71
N MET A 428 -5.46 15.14 -7.08
CA MET A 428 -6.64 14.45 -6.60
C MET A 428 -7.12 14.93 -5.21
N PHE A 429 -6.20 15.23 -4.29
CA PHE A 429 -6.53 15.49 -2.89
C PHE A 429 -6.40 16.95 -2.45
N ALA A 430 -5.80 17.86 -3.24
CA ALA A 430 -5.81 19.29 -2.93
C ALA A 430 -7.26 19.83 -2.77
N ARG A 431 -7.45 20.75 -1.81
CA ARG A 431 -8.77 21.30 -1.47
C ARG A 431 -8.74 22.81 -1.26
#